data_7d50ada46ea04b656228731d6b51bda2
#
_entry.id   7d50ada46ea04b656228731d6b51bda2
#
_cell.length_a   1.000
_cell.length_b   1.000
_cell.length_c   1.000
_cell.angle_alpha   90.00
_cell.angle_beta   90.00
_cell.angle_gamma   90.00
#
_symmetry.space_group_name_H-M   'P 1'
#
loop_
_entity.id
_entity.type
_entity.pdbx_description
1 polymer ?
#
loop_
_entity_poly.entity_id
_entity_poly.type
_entity_poly.pdbx_seq_one_letter_code
_entity_poly.pdbx_strand_id
1 'polypeptide(L)'
;MKSITIKGSQRESVGKVATKALRNAGQVPCVVYGGDKAIHFSAETLAFNKLVYTPDVHTVVIALEDGSKIDAILQDIQFHPVTDQILHIDFYQIFDDKEVSMEIPVRITGNAPGVRNGGVLRIVRRSLRVKALPKDLPDFLNADISEMKIGSTLTVGELTGE
;
A
#
# COMPACT_ATOMS: atom_id res chain seq x y z
N MET A 1 -9.68 4.98 7.51
CA MET A 1 -8.99 4.76 6.19
C MET A 1 -9.80 5.33 5.04
N LYS A 2 -9.14 5.89 4.02
CA LYS A 2 -9.78 6.35 2.78
C LYS A 2 -9.94 5.17 1.81
N SER A 3 -11.08 5.05 1.14
CA SER A 3 -11.33 4.01 0.14
C SER A 3 -11.18 4.57 -1.28
N ILE A 4 -10.52 3.82 -2.15
CA ILE A 4 -10.38 4.12 -3.58
C ILE A 4 -11.10 3.05 -4.37
N THR A 5 -12.00 3.45 -5.28
CA THR A 5 -12.68 2.49 -6.17
C THR A 5 -11.90 2.36 -7.48
N ILE A 6 -11.57 1.13 -7.84
CA ILE A 6 -10.90 0.79 -9.09
C ILE A 6 -11.85 -0.08 -9.91
N LYS A 7 -12.09 0.33 -11.16
CA LYS A 7 -12.85 -0.45 -12.12
C LYS A 7 -11.91 -1.44 -12.81
N GLY A 8 -12.24 -2.71 -12.80
CA GLY A 8 -11.45 -3.77 -13.41
C GLY A 8 -12.27 -4.66 -14.31
N SER A 9 -11.64 -5.16 -15.37
CA SER A 9 -12.18 -6.17 -16.26
C SER A 9 -11.63 -7.53 -15.88
N GLN A 10 -12.51 -8.50 -15.62
CA GLN A 10 -12.09 -9.86 -15.28
C GLN A 10 -11.41 -10.51 -16.49
N ARG A 11 -10.35 -11.27 -16.23
CA ARG A 11 -9.63 -11.98 -17.31
C ARG A 11 -9.50 -13.46 -17.00
N GLU A 12 -9.76 -14.28 -17.99
CA GLU A 12 -9.57 -15.73 -17.93
C GLU A 12 -8.17 -16.12 -18.44
N SER A 13 -7.64 -15.35 -19.38
CA SER A 13 -6.35 -15.64 -20.00
C SER A 13 -5.20 -15.17 -19.12
N VAL A 14 -4.50 -16.10 -18.50
CA VAL A 14 -3.30 -15.91 -17.70
C VAL A 14 -2.10 -16.48 -18.45
N GLY A 15 -1.30 -15.62 -19.07
CA GLY A 15 -0.12 -16.09 -19.79
C GLY A 15 0.79 -14.94 -20.22
N LYS A 16 2.03 -15.27 -20.60
CA LYS A 16 3.06 -14.28 -20.95
C LYS A 16 2.65 -13.40 -22.12
N VAL A 17 2.04 -13.98 -23.16
CA VAL A 17 1.62 -13.24 -24.37
C VAL A 17 0.46 -12.29 -24.06
N ALA A 18 -0.58 -12.78 -23.36
CA ALA A 18 -1.74 -11.97 -22.97
C ALA A 18 -1.33 -10.83 -22.04
N THR A 19 -0.48 -11.09 -21.04
CA THR A 19 0.01 -10.07 -20.10
C THR A 19 0.84 -8.99 -20.80
N LYS A 20 1.64 -9.36 -21.81
CA LYS A 20 2.41 -8.39 -22.61
C LYS A 20 1.48 -7.52 -23.46
N ALA A 21 0.45 -8.09 -24.05
CA ALA A 21 -0.53 -7.34 -24.84
C ALA A 21 -1.29 -6.32 -23.99
N LEU A 22 -1.71 -6.69 -22.76
CA LEU A 22 -2.38 -5.78 -21.82
C LEU A 22 -1.48 -4.60 -21.46
N ARG A 23 -0.23 -4.84 -21.10
CA ARG A 23 0.73 -3.77 -20.75
C ARG A 23 0.95 -2.81 -21.93
N ASN A 24 1.04 -3.33 -23.15
CA ASN A 24 1.17 -2.50 -24.34
C ASN A 24 -0.10 -1.65 -24.62
N ALA A 25 -1.26 -2.12 -24.15
CA ALA A 25 -2.52 -1.38 -24.21
C ALA A 25 -2.72 -0.40 -23.02
N GLY A 26 -1.70 -0.22 -22.17
CA GLY A 26 -1.79 0.67 -21.00
C GLY A 26 -2.58 0.11 -19.82
N GLN A 27 -2.82 -1.20 -19.81
CA GLN A 27 -3.49 -1.90 -18.71
C GLN A 27 -2.50 -2.67 -17.84
N VAL A 28 -2.78 -2.69 -16.54
CA VAL A 28 -1.98 -3.43 -15.55
C VAL A 28 -2.72 -4.72 -15.21
N PRO A 29 -2.07 -5.88 -15.36
CA PRO A 29 -2.59 -7.14 -14.86
C PRO A 29 -2.51 -7.17 -13.33
N CYS A 30 -3.62 -7.56 -12.69
CA CYS A 30 -3.75 -7.62 -11.24
C CYS A 30 -4.32 -8.96 -10.80
N VAL A 31 -4.11 -9.29 -9.54
CA VAL A 31 -4.72 -10.44 -8.88
C VAL A 31 -5.26 -10.05 -7.50
N VAL A 32 -6.42 -10.58 -7.15
CA VAL A 32 -6.97 -10.55 -5.78
C VAL A 32 -6.94 -11.95 -5.24
N TYR A 33 -6.37 -12.13 -4.07
CA TYR A 33 -6.32 -13.40 -3.36
C TYR A 33 -6.68 -13.22 -1.88
N GLY A 34 -6.80 -14.31 -1.15
CA GLY A 34 -7.23 -14.32 0.25
C GLY A 34 -8.66 -14.79 0.46
N GLY A 35 -9.49 -14.81 -0.59
CA GLY A 35 -10.81 -15.45 -0.63
C GLY A 35 -10.74 -16.91 -1.06
N ASP A 36 -11.89 -17.47 -1.44
CA ASP A 36 -12.00 -18.88 -1.88
C ASP A 36 -11.26 -19.16 -3.19
N LYS A 37 -11.22 -18.19 -4.07
CA LYS A 37 -10.55 -18.27 -5.38
C LYS A 37 -9.77 -17.00 -5.67
N ALA A 38 -8.61 -17.15 -6.31
CA ALA A 38 -7.89 -16.00 -6.82
C ALA A 38 -8.62 -15.45 -8.07
N ILE A 39 -8.85 -14.14 -8.07
CA ILE A 39 -9.53 -13.44 -9.15
C ILE A 39 -8.50 -12.64 -9.92
N HIS A 40 -8.36 -12.94 -11.20
CA HIS A 40 -7.47 -12.20 -12.09
C HIS A 40 -8.27 -11.12 -12.84
N PHE A 41 -7.77 -9.90 -12.82
CA PHE A 41 -8.38 -8.79 -13.52
C PHE A 41 -7.31 -7.86 -14.13
N SER A 42 -7.74 -6.96 -14.96
CA SER A 42 -6.91 -5.87 -15.48
C SER A 42 -7.61 -4.55 -15.29
N ALA A 43 -6.83 -3.49 -15.06
CA ALA A 43 -7.35 -2.14 -14.97
C ALA A 43 -6.36 -1.15 -15.60
N GLU A 44 -6.85 0.05 -15.92
CA GLU A 44 -6.02 1.09 -16.51
C GLU A 44 -4.92 1.55 -15.56
N THR A 45 -3.71 1.78 -16.07
CA THR A 45 -2.56 2.23 -15.28
C THR A 45 -2.87 3.53 -14.50
N LEU A 46 -3.65 4.44 -15.11
CA LEU A 46 -4.01 5.72 -14.49
C LEU A 46 -4.88 5.56 -13.23
N ALA A 47 -5.68 4.50 -13.14
CA ALA A 47 -6.52 4.23 -11.98
C ALA A 47 -5.70 3.97 -10.71
N PHE A 48 -4.47 3.49 -10.86
CA PHE A 48 -3.58 3.17 -9.74
C PHE A 48 -2.72 4.35 -9.27
N ASN A 49 -2.67 5.47 -9.99
CA ASN A 49 -1.80 6.59 -9.64
C ASN A 49 -2.03 7.11 -8.22
N LYS A 50 -3.30 7.24 -7.81
CA LYS A 50 -3.64 7.70 -6.45
C LYS A 50 -3.32 6.67 -5.37
N LEU A 51 -3.27 5.39 -5.71
CA LEU A 51 -2.97 4.31 -4.79
C LEU A 51 -1.46 4.11 -4.60
N VAL A 52 -0.71 4.23 -5.70
CA VAL A 52 0.72 3.87 -5.74
C VAL A 52 1.62 5.04 -5.39
N TYR A 53 1.28 6.25 -5.86
CA TYR A 53 2.15 7.43 -5.70
C TYR A 53 1.76 8.33 -4.52
N THR A 54 0.89 7.88 -3.64
CA THR A 54 0.60 8.57 -2.37
C THR A 54 1.15 7.75 -1.20
N PRO A 55 1.72 8.39 -0.18
CA PRO A 55 2.22 7.68 1.00
C PRO A 55 1.11 7.19 1.93
N ASP A 56 -0.14 7.63 1.71
CA ASP A 56 -1.26 7.30 2.57
C ASP A 56 -1.74 5.87 2.34
N VAL A 57 -2.18 5.24 3.42
CA VAL A 57 -2.80 3.91 3.38
C VAL A 57 -4.23 4.02 2.86
N HIS A 58 -4.57 3.19 1.89
CA HIS A 58 -5.90 3.15 1.28
C HIS A 58 -6.45 1.73 1.28
N THR A 59 -7.73 1.60 1.57
CA THR A 59 -8.50 0.41 1.19
C THR A 59 -8.96 0.57 -0.26
N VAL A 60 -8.99 -0.53 -0.99
CA VAL A 60 -9.35 -0.53 -2.42
C VAL A 60 -10.64 -1.31 -2.61
N VAL A 61 -11.63 -0.66 -3.20
CA VAL A 61 -12.86 -1.32 -3.65
C VAL A 61 -12.71 -1.65 -5.13
N ILE A 62 -12.54 -2.92 -5.46
CA ILE A 62 -12.41 -3.39 -6.83
C ILE A 62 -13.82 -3.66 -7.36
N ALA A 63 -14.27 -2.86 -8.32
CA ALA A 63 -15.53 -3.03 -9.00
C ALA A 63 -15.28 -3.75 -10.33
N LEU A 64 -15.71 -5.00 -10.43
CA LEU A 64 -15.62 -5.80 -11.64
C LEU A 64 -16.82 -5.54 -12.57
N GLU A 65 -16.66 -5.83 -13.86
CA GLU A 65 -17.74 -5.69 -14.87
C GLU A 65 -18.97 -6.53 -14.56
N ASP A 66 -18.81 -7.65 -13.83
CA ASP A 66 -19.91 -8.50 -13.36
C ASP A 66 -20.78 -7.84 -12.28
N GLY A 67 -20.48 -6.60 -11.89
CA GLY A 67 -21.15 -5.88 -10.81
C GLY A 67 -20.70 -6.28 -9.41
N SER A 68 -19.77 -7.21 -9.26
CA SER A 68 -19.20 -7.59 -7.97
C SER A 68 -18.24 -6.51 -7.46
N LYS A 69 -18.31 -6.26 -6.15
CA LYS A 69 -17.40 -5.36 -5.44
C LYS A 69 -16.61 -6.17 -4.43
N ILE A 70 -15.31 -5.99 -4.43
CA ILE A 70 -14.39 -6.72 -3.55
C ILE A 70 -13.57 -5.68 -2.79
N ASP A 71 -13.63 -5.74 -1.46
CA ASP A 71 -12.80 -4.93 -0.61
C ASP A 71 -11.44 -5.60 -0.43
N ALA A 72 -10.39 -4.88 -0.75
CA ALA A 72 -9.04 -5.39 -0.75
C ALA A 72 -8.03 -4.33 -0.29
N ILE A 73 -6.85 -4.78 0.07
CA ILE A 73 -5.69 -3.93 0.33
C ILE A 73 -4.60 -4.24 -0.68
N LEU A 74 -3.79 -3.23 -0.95
CA LEU A 74 -2.58 -3.39 -1.73
C LEU A 74 -1.57 -4.21 -0.93
N GLN A 75 -1.10 -5.33 -1.51
CA GLN A 75 -0.14 -6.21 -0.86
C GLN A 75 1.25 -6.07 -1.45
N ASP A 76 1.37 -6.06 -2.77
CA ASP A 76 2.65 -5.91 -3.47
C ASP A 76 2.48 -5.25 -4.83
N ILE A 77 3.54 -4.57 -5.27
CA ILE A 77 3.61 -3.91 -6.57
C ILE A 77 4.93 -4.26 -7.22
N GLN A 78 4.86 -4.67 -8.48
CA GLN A 78 6.04 -4.89 -9.29
C GLN A 78 6.21 -3.76 -10.29
N PHE A 79 7.39 -3.13 -10.27
CA PHE A 79 7.77 -2.08 -11.21
C PHE A 79 8.80 -2.57 -12.22
N HIS A 80 8.78 -1.95 -13.38
CA HIS A 80 9.83 -2.17 -14.38
C HIS A 80 11.11 -1.44 -13.94
N PRO A 81 12.27 -2.13 -13.89
CA PRO A 81 13.47 -1.58 -13.25
C PRO A 81 14.11 -0.37 -13.95
N VAL A 82 13.70 -0.08 -15.19
CA VAL A 82 14.25 1.04 -15.99
C VAL A 82 13.22 2.13 -16.24
N THR A 83 11.95 1.76 -16.45
CA THR A 83 10.90 2.70 -16.84
C THR A 83 9.94 3.06 -15.73
N ASP A 84 10.08 2.42 -14.54
CA ASP A 84 9.19 2.56 -13.38
C ASP A 84 7.69 2.32 -13.67
N GLN A 85 7.39 1.71 -14.82
CA GLN A 85 6.03 1.32 -15.16
C GLN A 85 5.56 0.16 -14.28
N ILE A 86 4.30 0.22 -13.86
CA ILE A 86 3.70 -0.84 -13.07
C ILE A 86 3.54 -2.09 -13.94
N LEU A 87 4.15 -3.20 -13.53
CA LEU A 87 4.09 -4.49 -14.22
C LEU A 87 2.98 -5.39 -13.70
N HIS A 88 2.77 -5.41 -12.39
CA HIS A 88 1.79 -6.25 -11.71
C HIS A 88 1.42 -5.64 -10.36
N ILE A 89 0.19 -5.86 -9.93
CA ILE A 89 -0.28 -5.47 -8.60
C ILE A 89 -1.01 -6.64 -7.97
N ASP A 90 -0.64 -6.93 -6.72
CA ASP A 90 -1.23 -7.96 -5.90
C ASP A 90 -2.13 -7.32 -4.84
N PHE A 91 -3.37 -7.78 -4.77
CA PHE A 91 -4.35 -7.36 -3.78
C PHE A 91 -4.71 -8.51 -2.86
N TYR A 92 -4.85 -8.22 -1.57
CA TYR A 92 -5.37 -9.16 -0.59
C TYR A 92 -6.79 -8.77 -0.20
N GLN A 93 -7.72 -9.70 -0.32
CA GLN A 93 -9.11 -9.48 0.04
C GLN A 93 -9.26 -9.32 1.55
N ILE A 94 -10.01 -8.30 1.95
CA ILE A 94 -10.26 -8.00 3.36
C ILE A 94 -11.48 -8.77 3.84
N PHE A 95 -11.36 -9.36 5.02
CA PHE A 95 -12.45 -9.96 5.78
C PHE A 95 -12.44 -9.38 7.18
N ASP A 96 -13.62 -9.12 7.75
CA ASP A 96 -13.74 -8.50 9.08
C ASP A 96 -13.10 -9.34 10.20
N ASP A 97 -13.04 -10.65 10.02
CA ASP A 97 -12.58 -11.63 11.02
C ASP A 97 -11.12 -12.07 10.83
N LYS A 98 -10.44 -11.58 9.78
CA LYS A 98 -9.06 -11.97 9.48
C LYS A 98 -8.10 -10.81 9.67
N GLU A 99 -7.00 -11.09 10.36
CA GLU A 99 -5.90 -10.13 10.46
C GLU A 99 -5.24 -9.93 9.09
N VAL A 100 -4.99 -8.67 8.77
CA VAL A 100 -4.29 -8.28 7.55
C VAL A 100 -2.96 -7.62 7.91
N SER A 101 -1.97 -7.81 7.05
CA SER A 101 -0.64 -7.22 7.21
C SER A 101 -0.44 -6.20 6.10
N MET A 102 -0.17 -4.95 6.46
CA MET A 102 0.10 -3.90 5.50
C MET A 102 1.21 -2.96 5.97
N GLU A 103 1.80 -2.23 5.03
CA GLU A 103 2.80 -1.21 5.33
C GLU A 103 2.13 0.12 5.65
N ILE A 104 2.38 0.63 6.86
CA ILE A 104 1.83 1.88 7.36
C ILE A 104 2.95 2.92 7.42
N PRO A 105 2.74 4.13 6.86
CA PRO A 105 3.74 5.18 6.88
C PRO A 105 3.96 5.73 8.28
N VAL A 106 5.21 6.08 8.58
CA VAL A 106 5.58 6.76 9.82
C VAL A 106 5.67 8.26 9.55
N ARG A 107 4.88 9.05 10.27
CA ARG A 107 4.91 10.51 10.25
C ARG A 107 5.74 11.02 11.42
N ILE A 108 6.68 11.89 11.12
CA ILE A 108 7.50 12.53 12.14
C ILE A 108 6.82 13.83 12.56
N THR A 109 6.63 13.98 13.87
CA THR A 109 6.06 15.18 14.49
C THR A 109 7.04 15.81 15.47
N GLY A 110 6.93 17.13 15.67
CA GLY A 110 7.80 17.86 16.58
C GLY A 110 9.13 18.32 15.97
N ASN A 111 9.94 19.00 16.79
CA ASN A 111 11.25 19.51 16.42
C ASN A 111 12.28 19.03 17.43
N ALA A 112 13.21 18.20 16.99
CA ALA A 112 14.26 17.64 17.85
C ALA A 112 15.27 18.70 18.28
N PRO A 113 15.53 18.88 19.59
CA PRO A 113 16.62 19.71 20.09
C PRO A 113 18.00 19.30 19.56
N GLY A 114 18.18 18.00 19.29
CA GLY A 114 19.40 17.49 18.68
C GLY A 114 19.67 18.08 17.29
N VAL A 115 18.65 18.31 16.48
CA VAL A 115 18.78 18.92 15.14
C VAL A 115 19.12 20.42 15.29
N ARG A 116 18.50 21.13 16.25
CA ARG A 116 18.83 22.55 16.54
C ARG A 116 20.28 22.73 16.96
N ASN A 117 20.87 21.74 17.63
CA ASN A 117 22.25 21.73 18.07
C ASN A 117 23.23 21.21 17.01
N GLY A 118 22.83 21.14 15.74
CA GLY A 118 23.66 20.74 14.60
C GLY A 118 23.70 19.24 14.31
N GLY A 119 22.84 18.43 14.94
CA GLY A 119 22.66 17.02 14.62
C GLY A 119 21.90 16.83 13.31
N VAL A 120 22.05 15.65 12.72
CA VAL A 120 21.31 15.24 11.50
C VAL A 120 20.30 14.16 11.85
N LEU A 121 19.04 14.39 11.51
CA LEU A 121 18.01 13.38 11.66
C LEU A 121 18.14 12.32 10.55
N ARG A 122 18.34 11.06 10.95
CA ARG A 122 18.40 9.93 10.03
C ARG A 122 17.16 9.07 10.20
N ILE A 123 16.35 8.96 9.15
CA ILE A 123 15.18 8.08 9.09
C ILE A 123 15.63 6.74 8.52
N VAL A 124 15.62 5.68 9.34
CA VAL A 124 16.00 4.33 8.94
C VAL A 124 14.85 3.62 8.22
N ARG A 125 13.64 3.78 8.72
CA ARG A 125 12.41 3.23 8.12
C ARG A 125 11.35 4.30 8.01
N ARG A 126 10.73 4.41 6.84
CA ARG A 126 9.65 5.37 6.55
C ARG A 126 8.28 4.72 6.63
N SER A 127 8.23 3.40 6.55
CA SER A 127 7.02 2.59 6.72
C SER A 127 7.34 1.38 7.59
N LEU A 128 6.34 0.90 8.31
CA LEU A 128 6.42 -0.31 9.14
C LEU A 128 5.30 -1.25 8.76
N ARG A 129 5.62 -2.54 8.71
CA ARG A 129 4.62 -3.58 8.49
C ARG A 129 3.88 -3.87 9.79
N VAL A 130 2.60 -3.56 9.80
CA VAL A 130 1.68 -3.77 10.93
C VAL A 130 0.70 -4.87 10.58
N LYS A 131 0.41 -5.73 11.53
CA LYS A 131 -0.57 -6.81 11.42
C LYS A 131 -1.66 -6.57 12.45
N ALA A 132 -2.89 -6.34 11.99
CA ALA A 132 -4.05 -6.11 12.85
C ALA A 132 -5.35 -6.48 12.12
N LEU A 133 -6.46 -6.42 12.84
CA LEU A 133 -7.78 -6.47 12.20
C LEU A 133 -8.01 -5.21 11.35
N PRO A 134 -8.78 -5.29 10.26
CA PRO A 134 -9.01 -4.13 9.39
C PRO A 134 -9.57 -2.90 10.10
N LYS A 135 -10.32 -3.11 11.18
CA LYS A 135 -10.92 -2.03 12.00
C LYS A 135 -9.92 -1.32 12.90
N ASP A 136 -8.85 -2.03 13.28
CA ASP A 136 -7.84 -1.55 14.24
C ASP A 136 -6.57 -1.02 13.54
N LEU A 137 -6.55 -0.99 12.20
CA LEU A 137 -5.41 -0.52 11.43
C LEU A 137 -5.39 1.01 11.43
N PRO A 138 -4.32 1.66 11.91
CA PRO A 138 -4.16 3.11 11.84
C PRO A 138 -3.81 3.57 10.42
N ASP A 139 -4.17 4.82 10.08
CA ASP A 139 -3.82 5.41 8.78
C ASP A 139 -2.33 5.78 8.70
N PHE A 140 -1.71 6.11 9.83
CA PHE A 140 -0.29 6.42 9.97
C PHE A 140 0.17 6.19 11.41
N LEU A 141 1.47 6.06 11.59
CA LEU A 141 2.11 5.97 12.90
C LEU A 141 2.83 7.29 13.20
N ASN A 142 2.55 7.87 14.36
CA ASN A 142 3.19 9.10 14.80
C ASN A 142 4.50 8.81 15.53
N ALA A 143 5.57 9.48 15.09
CA ALA A 143 6.87 9.46 15.71
C ALA A 143 7.17 10.88 16.25
N ASP A 144 6.96 11.11 17.53
CA ASP A 144 7.31 12.38 18.16
C ASP A 144 8.80 12.43 18.45
N ILE A 145 9.48 13.45 17.89
CA ILE A 145 10.91 13.67 18.06
C ILE A 145 11.23 14.87 18.94
N SER A 146 10.23 15.45 19.63
CA SER A 146 10.37 16.70 20.37
C SER A 146 11.40 16.63 21.51
N GLU A 147 11.67 15.45 22.05
CA GLU A 147 12.63 15.24 23.14
C GLU A 147 13.97 14.64 22.68
N MET A 148 14.12 14.35 21.38
CA MET A 148 15.31 13.69 20.87
C MET A 148 16.55 14.58 20.87
N LYS A 149 17.60 14.13 21.55
CA LYS A 149 18.93 14.74 21.61
C LYS A 149 19.89 14.08 20.61
N ILE A 150 21.09 14.66 20.45
CA ILE A 150 22.15 14.03 19.64
C ILE A 150 22.49 12.66 20.25
N GLY A 151 22.49 11.62 19.43
CA GLY A 151 22.73 10.22 19.85
C GLY A 151 21.48 9.48 20.34
N SER A 152 20.31 10.11 20.41
CA SER A 152 19.06 9.44 20.75
C SER A 152 18.55 8.60 19.56
N THR A 153 17.87 7.50 19.87
CA THR A 153 17.21 6.62 18.88
C THR A 153 15.77 6.40 19.33
N LEU A 154 14.82 6.57 18.41
CA LEU A 154 13.41 6.24 18.62
C LEU A 154 13.16 4.80 18.17
N THR A 155 12.52 4.01 19.01
CA THR A 155 12.19 2.62 18.74
C THR A 155 10.71 2.43 18.42
N VAL A 156 10.37 1.29 17.81
CA VAL A 156 8.97 0.97 17.40
C VAL A 156 8.00 0.98 18.60
N GLY A 157 8.47 0.61 19.80
CA GLY A 157 7.64 0.58 21.01
C GLY A 157 7.20 1.96 21.51
N GLU A 158 7.77 3.04 20.99
CA GLU A 158 7.47 4.43 21.38
C GLU A 158 6.55 5.11 20.35
N LEU A 159 6.14 4.40 19.30
CA LEU A 159 5.25 4.92 18.26
C LEU A 159 3.79 4.80 18.69
N THR A 160 3.02 5.82 18.39
CA THR A 160 1.57 5.84 18.58
C THR A 160 0.84 5.77 17.25
N GLY A 161 -0.18 4.92 17.15
CA GLY A 161 -1.08 4.85 15.99
C GLY A 161 -2.28 5.78 16.18
N GLU A 162 -2.69 6.48 15.12
CA GLU A 162 -3.95 7.25 15.02
C GLU A 162 -4.79 6.80 13.83
#